data_281d1972e4ae4923406e59dc4a154efd
#
_entry.id   281d1972e4ae4923406e59dc4a154efd
#
_cell.length_a   1.000
_cell.length_b   1.000
_cell.length_c   1.000
_cell.angle_alpha   90.00
_cell.angle_beta   90.00
_cell.angle_gamma   90.00
#
_symmetry.space_group_name_H-M   'P 1'
#
loop_
_entity.id
_entity.type
_entity.pdbx_description
1 polymer ?
#
loop_
_entity_poly.entity_id
_entity_poly.type
_entity_poly.pdbx_seq_one_letter_code
_entity_poly.pdbx_strand_id
1 'polypeptide(L)'
;GLLVRRAAHAAPEEALPLWERAVELADGTLLATEPYAAWAVDARRTHERGLHAAAAAGAEAALALGAAERAVPLARRATELDPLAEHGWQLLIRAELASGRRAEAAHAFHTCRASLRRDLGLEPDVRTRELLAGVLAG
;
A
#
# COMPACT_ATOMS: atom_id res chain seq x y z
N GLY A 1 -6.07 -10.43 -13.25
CA GLY A 1 -6.76 -11.69 -13.11
C GLY A 1 -8.22 -11.55 -12.70
N LEU A 2 -8.89 -12.67 -12.58
CA LEU A 2 -10.31 -12.71 -12.24
C LEU A 2 -10.60 -12.08 -10.87
N LEU A 3 -9.75 -12.35 -9.86
CA LEU A 3 -9.92 -11.79 -8.52
C LEU A 3 -9.85 -10.26 -8.53
N VAL A 4 -8.93 -9.70 -9.28
CA VAL A 4 -8.77 -8.24 -9.41
C VAL A 4 -10.01 -7.63 -10.06
N ARG A 5 -10.51 -8.24 -11.13
CA ARG A 5 -11.71 -7.75 -11.82
C ARG A 5 -12.94 -7.80 -10.90
N ARG A 6 -13.11 -8.89 -10.19
CA ARG A 6 -14.23 -9.04 -9.25
C ARG A 6 -14.14 -8.03 -8.12
N ALA A 7 -12.95 -7.84 -7.56
CA ALA A 7 -12.73 -6.89 -6.48
C ALA A 7 -13.00 -5.45 -6.92
N ALA A 8 -12.60 -5.08 -8.14
CA ALA A 8 -12.77 -3.72 -8.65
C ALA A 8 -14.23 -3.31 -8.80
N HIS A 9 -15.14 -4.28 -8.96
CA HIS A 9 -16.58 -4.02 -9.14
C HIS A 9 -17.43 -4.40 -7.91
N ALA A 10 -16.79 -4.86 -6.84
CA ALA A 10 -17.50 -5.30 -5.64
C ALA A 10 -17.56 -4.19 -4.59
N ALA A 11 -18.56 -4.27 -3.70
CA ALA A 11 -18.61 -3.42 -2.52
C ALA A 11 -17.42 -3.73 -1.60
N PRO A 12 -17.00 -2.78 -0.72
CA PRO A 12 -15.83 -3.01 0.14
C PRO A 12 -15.85 -4.31 0.93
N GLU A 13 -17.00 -4.73 1.47
CA GLU A 13 -17.11 -5.97 2.26
C GLU A 13 -16.81 -7.22 1.43
N GLU A 14 -17.15 -7.19 0.14
CA GLU A 14 -16.85 -8.28 -0.79
C GLU A 14 -15.47 -8.14 -1.39
N ALA A 15 -15.04 -6.90 -1.63
CA ALA A 15 -13.77 -6.60 -2.29
C ALA A 15 -12.56 -6.91 -1.41
N LEU A 16 -12.64 -6.64 -0.11
CA LEU A 16 -11.48 -6.78 0.78
C LEU A 16 -10.89 -8.18 0.79
N PRO A 17 -11.67 -9.27 1.00
CA PRO A 17 -11.09 -10.62 0.94
C PRO A 17 -10.50 -10.95 -0.43
N LEU A 18 -11.09 -10.42 -1.51
CA LEU A 18 -10.57 -10.64 -2.86
C LEU A 18 -9.22 -9.95 -3.06
N TRP A 19 -9.08 -8.71 -2.57
CA TRP A 19 -7.78 -8.01 -2.64
C TRP A 19 -6.73 -8.70 -1.79
N GLU A 20 -7.08 -9.13 -0.58
CA GLU A 20 -6.18 -9.87 0.30
C GLU A 20 -5.69 -11.14 -0.38
N ARG A 21 -6.59 -11.89 -1.01
CA ARG A 21 -6.24 -13.12 -1.71
C ARG A 21 -5.37 -12.85 -2.94
N ALA A 22 -5.68 -11.79 -3.69
CA ALA A 22 -4.90 -11.39 -4.87
C ALA A 22 -3.45 -11.05 -4.49
N VAL A 23 -3.24 -10.30 -3.41
CA VAL A 23 -1.92 -9.96 -2.91
C VAL A 23 -1.15 -11.21 -2.49
N GLU A 24 -1.80 -12.10 -1.75
CA GLU A 24 -1.22 -13.35 -1.28
C GLU A 24 -0.76 -14.24 -2.43
N LEU A 25 -1.62 -14.41 -3.44
CA LEU A 25 -1.29 -15.22 -4.61
C LEU A 25 -0.19 -14.59 -5.47
N ALA A 26 -0.23 -13.28 -5.64
CA ALA A 26 0.76 -12.55 -6.44
C ALA A 26 2.15 -12.58 -5.79
N ASP A 27 2.22 -12.47 -4.46
CA ASP A 27 3.50 -12.58 -3.74
C ASP A 27 4.14 -13.96 -3.97
N GLY A 28 3.37 -15.03 -3.94
CA GLY A 28 3.86 -16.36 -4.24
C GLY A 28 4.37 -16.50 -5.67
N THR A 29 3.63 -15.93 -6.63
CA THR A 29 4.02 -15.93 -8.05
C THR A 29 5.31 -15.16 -8.28
N LEU A 30 5.46 -14.01 -7.64
CA LEU A 30 6.65 -13.17 -7.77
C LEU A 30 7.91 -13.92 -7.34
N LEU A 31 7.84 -14.68 -6.26
CA LEU A 31 8.97 -15.46 -5.75
C LEU A 31 9.41 -16.56 -6.73
N ALA A 32 8.52 -17.03 -7.60
CA ALA A 32 8.80 -18.09 -8.57
C ALA A 32 9.34 -17.56 -9.90
N THR A 33 9.45 -16.24 -10.09
CA THR A 33 9.86 -15.63 -11.35
C THR A 33 11.38 -15.76 -11.55
N GLU A 34 11.81 -16.21 -12.75
CA GLU A 34 13.23 -16.30 -13.15
C GLU A 34 13.85 -14.90 -13.23
N PRO A 35 14.98 -14.65 -12.54
CA PRO A 35 15.48 -13.28 -12.40
C PRO A 35 16.37 -12.76 -13.52
N TYR A 36 16.80 -13.60 -14.48
CA TYR A 36 17.90 -13.23 -15.37
C TYR A 36 17.54 -12.86 -16.80
N ALA A 37 16.31 -13.08 -17.25
CA ALA A 37 15.90 -12.72 -18.59
C ALA A 37 15.42 -11.27 -18.64
N ALA A 38 15.80 -10.52 -19.69
CA ALA A 38 15.39 -9.11 -19.83
C ALA A 38 13.86 -8.96 -19.85
N TRP A 39 13.16 -9.84 -20.57
CA TRP A 39 11.70 -9.84 -20.60
C TRP A 39 11.10 -10.13 -19.22
N ALA A 40 11.79 -10.93 -18.40
CA ALA A 40 11.35 -11.23 -17.04
C ALA A 40 11.46 -10.01 -16.13
N VAL A 41 12.41 -9.10 -16.36
CA VAL A 41 12.53 -7.84 -15.62
C VAL A 41 11.31 -6.97 -15.88
N ASP A 42 10.90 -6.81 -17.14
CA ASP A 42 9.72 -6.02 -17.49
C ASP A 42 8.42 -6.68 -16.97
N ALA A 43 8.32 -8.00 -17.08
CA ALA A 43 7.18 -8.73 -16.55
C ALA A 43 7.09 -8.59 -15.03
N ARG A 44 8.23 -8.61 -14.34
CA ARG A 44 8.29 -8.42 -12.89
C ARG A 44 7.84 -7.02 -12.50
N ARG A 45 8.30 -5.99 -13.20
CA ARG A 45 7.89 -4.60 -12.94
C ARG A 45 6.39 -4.41 -13.13
N THR A 46 5.84 -5.00 -14.19
CA THR A 46 4.40 -4.97 -14.44
C THR A 46 3.64 -5.68 -13.33
N HIS A 47 4.15 -6.84 -12.90
CA HIS A 47 3.57 -7.62 -11.81
C HIS A 47 3.60 -6.84 -10.49
N GLU A 48 4.75 -6.20 -10.18
CA GLU A 48 4.90 -5.40 -8.96
C GLU A 48 3.95 -4.20 -8.95
N ARG A 49 3.76 -3.54 -10.08
CA ARG A 49 2.78 -2.43 -10.20
C ARG A 49 1.36 -2.91 -9.96
N GLY A 50 1.01 -4.07 -10.53
CA GLY A 50 -0.30 -4.67 -10.30
C GLY A 50 -0.49 -5.07 -8.84
N LEU A 51 0.54 -5.62 -8.23
CA LEU A 51 0.52 -6.01 -6.82
C LEU A 51 0.41 -4.78 -5.92
N HIS A 52 1.16 -3.70 -6.23
CA HIS A 52 1.05 -2.44 -5.50
C HIS A 52 -0.39 -1.89 -5.57
N ALA A 53 -0.97 -1.87 -6.76
CA ALA A 53 -2.33 -1.38 -6.95
C ALA A 53 -3.35 -2.21 -6.16
N ALA A 54 -3.19 -3.55 -6.17
CA ALA A 54 -4.07 -4.45 -5.43
C ALA A 54 -3.94 -4.24 -3.91
N ALA A 55 -2.72 -4.08 -3.43
CA ALA A 55 -2.47 -3.84 -2.00
C ALA A 55 -3.09 -2.50 -1.56
N ALA A 56 -2.91 -1.44 -2.35
CA ALA A 56 -3.50 -0.13 -2.06
C ALA A 56 -5.03 -0.19 -2.08
N ALA A 57 -5.61 -0.84 -3.09
CA ALA A 57 -7.06 -0.99 -3.19
C ALA A 57 -7.63 -1.78 -2.01
N GLY A 58 -6.93 -2.83 -1.59
CA GLY A 58 -7.32 -3.60 -0.41
C GLY A 58 -7.29 -2.77 0.86
N ALA A 59 -6.25 -1.96 1.04
CA ALA A 59 -6.14 -1.07 2.19
C ALA A 59 -7.27 -0.04 2.20
N GLU A 60 -7.62 0.52 1.04
CA GLU A 60 -8.75 1.45 0.92
C GLU A 60 -10.07 0.78 1.31
N ALA A 61 -10.31 -0.43 0.83
CA ALA A 61 -11.51 -1.20 1.16
C ALA A 61 -11.58 -1.46 2.67
N ALA A 62 -10.47 -1.85 3.28
CA ALA A 62 -10.40 -2.11 4.72
C ALA A 62 -10.70 -0.85 5.53
N LEU A 63 -10.14 0.29 5.13
CA LEU A 63 -10.41 1.57 5.80
C LEU A 63 -11.87 1.98 5.64
N ALA A 64 -12.46 1.77 4.46
CA ALA A 64 -13.87 2.07 4.21
C ALA A 64 -14.79 1.24 5.11
N LEU A 65 -14.38 0.03 5.48
CA LEU A 65 -15.14 -0.86 6.36
C LEU A 65 -14.89 -0.62 7.84
N GLY A 66 -13.95 0.29 8.19
CA GLY A 66 -13.52 0.44 9.57
C GLY A 66 -12.64 -0.70 10.05
N ALA A 67 -12.09 -1.49 9.15
CA ALA A 67 -11.21 -2.63 9.45
C ALA A 67 -9.74 -2.19 9.38
N ALA A 68 -9.37 -1.20 10.19
CA ALA A 68 -8.06 -0.57 10.13
C ALA A 68 -6.91 -1.56 10.35
N GLU A 69 -7.10 -2.54 11.23
CA GLU A 69 -6.06 -3.54 11.48
C GLU A 69 -5.78 -4.42 10.25
N ARG A 70 -6.79 -4.66 9.42
CA ARG A 70 -6.60 -5.39 8.16
C ARG A 70 -5.98 -4.49 7.08
N ALA A 71 -6.20 -3.18 7.17
CA ALA A 71 -5.61 -2.22 6.24
C ALA A 71 -4.09 -2.10 6.42
N VAL A 72 -3.58 -2.23 7.64
CA VAL A 72 -2.15 -2.01 7.94
C VAL A 72 -1.23 -2.91 7.10
N PRO A 73 -1.37 -4.25 7.10
CA PRO A 73 -0.46 -5.10 6.31
C PRO A 73 -0.55 -4.83 4.80
N LEU A 74 -1.76 -4.52 4.30
CA LEU A 74 -1.93 -4.20 2.88
C LEU A 74 -1.26 -2.88 2.52
N ALA A 75 -1.45 -1.84 3.32
CA ALA A 75 -0.81 -0.54 3.09
C ALA A 75 0.71 -0.65 3.23
N ARG A 76 1.19 -1.40 4.22
CA ARG A 76 2.62 -1.64 4.40
C ARG A 76 3.22 -2.31 3.17
N ARG A 77 2.53 -3.34 2.63
CA ARG A 77 2.98 -4.01 1.41
C ARG A 77 3.07 -3.04 0.24
N ALA A 78 2.09 -2.15 0.09
CA ALA A 78 2.11 -1.13 -0.96
C ALA A 78 3.36 -0.23 -0.84
N THR A 79 3.71 0.21 0.37
CA THR A 79 4.90 1.06 0.58
C THR A 79 6.20 0.32 0.32
N GLU A 80 6.25 -0.97 0.58
CA GLU A 80 7.44 -1.80 0.29
C GLU A 80 7.65 -1.96 -1.20
N LEU A 81 6.57 -2.14 -1.95
CA LEU A 81 6.63 -2.33 -3.40
C LEU A 81 6.98 -1.05 -4.14
N ASP A 82 6.50 0.10 -3.67
CA ASP A 82 6.80 1.39 -4.28
C ASP A 82 6.89 2.48 -3.21
N PRO A 83 8.08 2.66 -2.61
CA PRO A 83 8.26 3.65 -1.55
C PRO A 83 8.17 5.10 -2.02
N LEU A 84 8.10 5.36 -3.33
CA LEU A 84 7.96 6.71 -3.87
C LEU A 84 6.52 7.08 -4.20
N ALA A 85 5.60 6.11 -4.14
CA ALA A 85 4.18 6.36 -4.32
C ALA A 85 3.57 6.78 -2.98
N GLU A 86 3.30 8.07 -2.82
CA GLU A 86 2.84 8.62 -1.55
C GLU A 86 1.49 8.05 -1.08
N HIS A 87 0.65 7.64 -2.03
CA HIS A 87 -0.67 7.09 -1.69
C HIS A 87 -0.59 5.89 -0.74
N GLY A 88 0.37 5.00 -0.96
CA GLY A 88 0.59 3.86 -0.06
C GLY A 88 0.94 4.30 1.37
N TRP A 89 1.80 5.32 1.49
CA TRP A 89 2.16 5.89 2.78
C TRP A 89 0.96 6.57 3.46
N GLN A 90 0.15 7.28 2.69
CA GLN A 90 -1.06 7.91 3.22
C GLN A 90 -2.02 6.87 3.79
N LEU A 91 -2.21 5.75 3.08
CA LEU A 91 -3.03 4.66 3.56
C LEU A 91 -2.47 4.04 4.84
N LEU A 92 -1.15 3.84 4.88
CA LEU A 92 -0.50 3.27 6.07
C LEU A 92 -0.65 4.19 7.28
N ILE A 93 -0.40 5.48 7.10
CA ILE A 93 -0.55 6.45 8.20
C ILE A 93 -2.00 6.45 8.71
N ARG A 94 -2.97 6.50 7.79
CA ARG A 94 -4.39 6.48 8.16
C ARG A 94 -4.77 5.20 8.90
N ALA A 95 -4.28 4.05 8.42
CA ALA A 95 -4.57 2.75 9.05
C ALA A 95 -3.96 2.66 10.45
N GLU A 96 -2.73 3.14 10.62
CA GLU A 96 -2.08 3.14 11.93
C GLU A 96 -2.79 4.08 12.91
N LEU A 97 -3.18 5.28 12.45
CA LEU A 97 -3.95 6.21 13.28
C LEU A 97 -5.29 5.62 13.69
N ALA A 98 -6.01 5.02 12.73
CA ALA A 98 -7.30 4.40 13.01
C ALA A 98 -7.20 3.19 13.93
N SER A 99 -6.04 2.54 13.97
CA SER A 99 -5.75 1.44 14.89
C SER A 99 -5.23 1.91 16.23
N GLY A 100 -5.13 3.22 16.45
CA GLY A 100 -4.61 3.80 17.69
C GLY A 100 -3.10 3.72 17.83
N ARG A 101 -2.37 3.50 16.75
CA ARG A 101 -0.90 3.35 16.76
C ARG A 101 -0.24 4.62 16.23
N ARG A 102 -0.28 5.66 17.04
CA ARG A 102 0.24 6.99 16.66
C ARG A 102 1.73 7.00 16.39
N ALA A 103 2.51 6.26 17.19
CA ALA A 103 3.97 6.19 17.00
C ALA A 103 4.34 5.55 15.66
N GLU A 104 3.64 4.49 15.28
CA GLU A 104 3.83 3.83 13.99
C GLU A 104 3.41 4.72 12.84
N ALA A 105 2.34 5.50 13.02
CA ALA A 105 1.91 6.48 12.02
C ALA A 105 2.99 7.56 11.81
N ALA A 106 3.58 8.07 12.89
CA ALA A 106 4.67 9.04 12.84
C ALA A 106 5.89 8.45 12.13
N HIS A 107 6.23 7.21 12.46
CA HIS A 107 7.35 6.51 11.82
C HIS A 107 7.12 6.37 10.31
N ALA A 108 5.91 5.97 9.90
CA ALA A 108 5.57 5.86 8.48
C ALA A 108 5.72 7.20 7.77
N PHE A 109 5.27 8.30 8.37
CA PHE A 109 5.44 9.63 7.80
C PHE A 109 6.93 9.97 7.59
N HIS A 110 7.74 9.76 8.59
CA HIS A 110 9.17 10.09 8.50
C HIS A 110 9.90 9.20 7.51
N THR A 111 9.53 7.93 7.39
CA THR A 111 10.09 7.02 6.40
C THR A 111 9.72 7.46 4.98
N CYS A 112 8.47 7.85 4.77
CA CYS A 112 7.99 8.42 3.50
C CYS A 112 8.83 9.64 3.11
N ARG A 113 8.96 10.58 4.04
CA ARG A 113 9.73 11.82 3.83
C ARG A 113 11.17 11.52 3.47
N ALA A 114 11.82 10.60 4.18
CA ALA A 114 13.21 10.22 3.92
C ALA A 114 13.38 9.62 2.52
N SER A 115 12.45 8.74 2.12
CA SER A 115 12.48 8.13 0.79
C SER A 115 12.35 9.17 -0.33
N LEU A 116 11.39 10.10 -0.19
CA LEU A 116 11.16 11.14 -1.19
C LEU A 116 12.35 12.08 -1.29
N ARG A 117 12.93 12.48 -0.16
CA ARG A 117 14.09 13.36 -0.15
C ARG A 117 15.31 12.70 -0.78
N ARG A 118 15.58 11.46 -0.41
CA ARG A 118 16.74 10.72 -0.88
C ARG A 118 16.69 10.46 -2.39
N ASP A 119 15.53 10.00 -2.89
CA ASP A 119 15.44 9.51 -4.26
C ASP A 119 14.94 10.56 -5.25
N LEU A 120 14.15 11.53 -4.81
CA LEU A 120 13.56 12.54 -5.69
C LEU A 120 13.91 13.99 -5.31
N GLY A 121 14.50 14.21 -4.13
CA GLY A 121 14.77 15.56 -3.64
C GLY A 121 13.50 16.36 -3.36
N LEU A 122 12.40 15.67 -3.07
CA LEU A 122 11.09 16.30 -2.83
C LEU A 122 10.64 16.13 -1.39
N GLU A 123 9.78 17.06 -0.97
CA GLU A 123 9.04 16.93 0.28
C GLU A 123 7.69 16.22 0.02
N PRO A 124 7.10 15.57 1.03
CA PRO A 124 5.76 15.01 0.88
C PRO A 124 4.75 16.07 0.47
N ASP A 125 3.73 15.67 -0.28
CA ASP A 125 2.71 16.62 -0.72
C ASP A 125 1.81 17.07 0.45
N VAL A 126 0.92 18.01 0.18
CA VAL A 126 0.09 18.61 1.22
C VAL A 126 -0.80 17.58 1.92
N ARG A 127 -1.31 16.58 1.19
CA ARG A 127 -2.18 15.55 1.78
C ARG A 127 -1.44 14.72 2.79
N THR A 128 -0.21 14.32 2.48
CA THR A 128 0.61 13.55 3.40
C THR A 128 0.97 14.39 4.63
N ARG A 129 1.33 15.67 4.42
CA ARG A 129 1.64 16.57 5.53
C ARG A 129 0.46 16.85 6.44
N GLU A 130 -0.75 16.91 5.89
CA GLU A 130 -1.97 17.08 6.67
C GLU A 130 -2.22 15.90 7.61
N LEU A 131 -1.84 14.70 7.20
CA LEU A 131 -1.93 13.52 8.06
C LEU A 131 -1.02 13.62 9.27
N LEU A 132 0.12 14.30 9.14
CA LEU A 132 1.02 14.54 10.28
C LEU A 132 0.32 15.35 11.36
N ALA A 133 -0.53 16.31 11.00
CA ALA A 133 -1.30 17.07 11.98
C ALA A 133 -2.19 16.14 12.83
N GLY A 134 -2.79 15.11 12.21
CA GLY A 134 -3.56 14.10 12.93
C GLY A 134 -2.70 13.28 13.90
N VAL A 135 -1.46 12.96 13.51
CA VAL A 135 -0.51 12.27 14.37
C VAL A 135 -0.18 13.11 15.59
N LEU A 136 0.09 14.41 15.39
CA LEU A 136 0.49 15.30 16.48
C LEU A 136 -0.67 15.68 17.40
N ALA A 137 -1.89 15.73 16.87
CA ALA A 137 -3.08 16.11 17.62
C ALA A 137 -3.62 14.99 18.51
N GLY A 138 -3.32 13.73 18.16
CA GLY A 138 -3.79 12.56 18.90
C GLY A 138 -3.02 12.34 20.22
#